data_0c167a2bbccabd0f8674be00e26b3649
#
_entry.id   0c167a2bbccabd0f8674be00e26b3649
#
_cell.length_a   1.000
_cell.length_b   1.000
_cell.length_c   1.000
_cell.angle_alpha   90.00
_cell.angle_beta   90.00
_cell.angle_gamma   90.00
#
_symmetry.space_group_name_H-M   'P 1'
#
loop_
_entity.id
_entity.type
_entity.pdbx_description
1 polymer ?
#
loop_
_entity_poly.entity_id
_entity_poly.type
_entity_poly.pdbx_seq_one_letter_code
_entity_poly.pdbx_strand_id
1 'polypeptide(L)' 'MIDLTPIDVRKKKGDFKRAVRGYDTDLVDDFLDLVAERLEELVKQNMSLSDRLGRLEEQVGEYRQRDRALTEALVTAQEV' A
#
# COMPACT_ATOMS: atom_id res chain seq x y z
N MET A 1 -5.01 -3.28 -17.18
CA MET A 1 -3.76 -3.33 -16.41
C MET A 1 -3.50 -4.73 -15.92
N ILE A 2 -2.30 -5.24 -16.16
CA ILE A 2 -1.96 -6.60 -15.76
C ILE A 2 -1.65 -6.60 -14.26
N ASP A 3 -2.48 -7.28 -13.47
CA ASP A 3 -2.20 -7.47 -12.07
C ASP A 3 -1.07 -8.48 -11.92
N LEU A 4 0.05 -7.99 -11.41
CA LEU A 4 1.21 -8.82 -11.17
C LEU A 4 1.14 -9.34 -9.75
N THR A 5 0.77 -10.62 -9.60
CA THR A 5 0.73 -11.29 -8.29
C THR A 5 2.06 -12.00 -8.04
N PRO A 6 2.38 -12.32 -6.77
CA PRO A 6 3.59 -13.11 -6.48
C PRO A 6 3.64 -14.44 -7.24
N ILE A 7 2.47 -15.05 -7.45
CA ILE A 7 2.38 -16.31 -8.21
C ILE A 7 2.78 -16.07 -9.67
N ASP A 8 2.32 -14.97 -10.26
CA ASP A 8 2.65 -14.62 -11.65
C ASP A 8 4.15 -14.42 -11.83
N VAL A 9 4.80 -13.77 -10.87
CA VAL A 9 6.24 -13.56 -10.90
C VAL A 9 6.97 -14.91 -10.85
N ARG A 10 6.53 -15.83 -9.99
CA ARG A 10 7.14 -17.16 -9.88
C ARG A 10 6.94 -17.99 -11.14
N LYS A 11 5.74 -17.93 -11.72
CA LYS A 11 5.44 -18.65 -12.98
C LYS A 11 6.26 -18.13 -14.14
N LYS A 12 6.49 -16.82 -14.18
CA LYS A 12 7.25 -16.18 -15.26
C LYS A 12 8.68 -16.72 -15.33
N LYS A 13 9.22 -17.16 -14.23
CA LYS A 13 10.57 -17.76 -14.18
C LYS A 13 10.67 -18.98 -15.11
N GLY A 14 9.60 -19.76 -15.24
CA GLY A 14 9.57 -20.93 -16.14
C GLY A 14 9.30 -20.56 -17.60
N ASP A 15 8.79 -19.37 -17.87
CA ASP A 15 8.49 -18.91 -19.23
C ASP A 15 9.72 -18.37 -19.96
N PHE A 16 10.80 -18.08 -19.26
CA PHE A 16 12.03 -17.62 -19.88
C PHE A 16 12.76 -18.79 -20.52
N LYS A 17 12.90 -18.71 -21.84
CA LYS A 17 13.63 -19.72 -22.59
C LYS A 17 15.13 -19.52 -22.37
N ARG A 18 15.86 -20.61 -22.24
CA ARG A 18 17.31 -20.56 -22.13
C ARG A 18 17.91 -20.25 -23.51
N ALA A 19 18.77 -19.24 -23.56
CA ALA A 19 19.61 -18.98 -24.71
C ALA A 19 20.87 -19.88 -24.64
N VAL A 20 21.69 -19.87 -25.67
CA VAL A 20 22.92 -20.70 -25.72
C VAL A 20 23.85 -20.40 -24.54
N ARG A 21 23.83 -19.17 -24.02
CA ARG A 21 24.63 -18.72 -22.87
C ARG A 21 23.79 -18.11 -21.77
N GLY A 22 22.63 -18.70 -21.44
CA GLY A 22 21.75 -18.20 -20.40
C GLY A 22 20.35 -17.92 -20.91
N TYR A 23 19.69 -16.94 -20.33
CA TYR A 23 18.33 -16.56 -20.71
C TYR A 23 18.33 -15.52 -21.84
N ASP A 24 17.21 -15.43 -22.55
CA ASP A 24 17.00 -14.37 -23.54
C ASP A 24 16.92 -13.02 -22.83
N THR A 25 17.85 -12.13 -23.16
CA THR A 25 17.97 -10.84 -22.49
C THR A 25 16.77 -9.95 -22.73
N ASP A 26 16.18 -9.96 -23.92
CA ASP A 26 15.02 -9.12 -24.24
C ASP A 26 13.80 -9.54 -23.42
N LEU A 27 13.57 -10.83 -23.28
CA LEU A 27 12.46 -11.35 -22.48
C LEU A 27 12.63 -11.00 -20.99
N VAL A 28 13.85 -11.10 -20.48
CA VAL A 28 14.15 -10.76 -19.10
C VAL A 28 13.96 -9.27 -18.87
N ASP A 29 14.50 -8.44 -19.75
CA ASP A 29 14.40 -6.99 -19.65
C ASP A 29 12.95 -6.51 -19.69
N ASP A 30 12.14 -7.04 -20.61
CA ASP A 30 10.72 -6.69 -20.71
C ASP A 30 9.97 -7.04 -19.42
N PHE A 31 10.25 -8.21 -18.86
CA PHE A 31 9.64 -8.63 -17.61
C PHE A 31 10.06 -7.74 -16.44
N LEU A 32 11.35 -7.40 -16.37
CA LEU A 32 11.85 -6.52 -15.31
C LEU A 32 11.25 -5.12 -15.40
N ASP A 33 11.06 -4.61 -16.61
CA ASP A 33 10.37 -3.32 -16.81
C ASP A 33 8.94 -3.38 -16.29
N LEU A 34 8.23 -4.45 -16.57
CA LEU A 34 6.87 -4.65 -16.08
C LEU A 34 6.83 -4.71 -14.55
N VAL A 35 7.77 -5.44 -13.95
CA VAL A 35 7.89 -5.53 -12.50
C VAL A 35 8.17 -4.15 -11.90
N ALA A 36 9.07 -3.38 -12.50
CA ALA A 36 9.42 -2.05 -12.04
C ALA A 36 8.21 -1.12 -12.06
N GLU A 37 7.42 -1.14 -13.14
CA GLU A 37 6.19 -0.34 -13.24
C GLU A 37 5.22 -0.70 -12.15
N ARG A 38 5.02 -1.99 -11.91
CA ARG A 38 4.08 -2.43 -10.88
C ARG A 38 4.56 -2.06 -9.48
N LEU A 39 5.87 -2.14 -9.24
CA LEU A 39 6.45 -1.71 -7.97
C LEU A 39 6.25 -0.21 -7.74
N GLU A 40 6.44 0.62 -8.77
CA GLU A 40 6.17 2.05 -8.68
C GLU A 40 4.74 2.34 -8.29
N GLU A 41 3.78 1.66 -8.91
CA GLU A 41 2.38 1.80 -8.57
C GLU A 41 2.09 1.41 -7.12
N LEU A 42 2.66 0.29 -6.68
CA LEU A 42 2.47 -0.19 -5.31
C LEU A 42 3.08 0.76 -4.30
N VAL A 43 4.24 1.33 -4.58
CA VAL A 43 4.87 2.33 -3.72
C VAL A 43 3.98 3.56 -3.60
N LYS A 44 3.45 4.06 -4.73
CA LYS A 44 2.54 5.21 -4.73
C LYS A 44 1.28 4.93 -3.94
N GLN A 45 0.68 3.75 -4.13
CA GLN A 45 -0.51 3.35 -3.39
C GLN A 45 -0.22 3.25 -1.90
N ASN A 46 0.93 2.71 -1.55
CA ASN A 46 1.35 2.57 -0.15
C ASN A 46 1.52 3.93 0.51
N MET A 47 2.16 4.88 -0.17
CA MET A 47 2.30 6.24 0.34
C MET A 47 0.96 6.94 0.52
N SER A 48 0.06 6.77 -0.45
CA SER A 48 -1.29 7.33 -0.41
C SER A 48 -2.08 6.76 0.77
N LEU A 49 -1.99 5.45 0.99
CA LEU A 49 -2.66 4.78 2.12
C LEU A 49 -2.08 5.23 3.46
N SER A 50 -0.76 5.41 3.55
CA SER A 50 -0.11 5.92 4.76
C SER A 50 -0.59 7.32 5.10
N ASP A 51 -0.68 8.19 4.10
CA ASP A 51 -1.19 9.55 4.29
C ASP A 51 -2.64 9.55 4.76
N ARG A 52 -3.46 8.71 4.14
CA ARG A 52 -4.88 8.58 4.53
C ARG A 52 -5.01 8.06 5.95
N LEU A 53 -4.19 7.08 6.31
CA LEU A 53 -4.18 6.53 7.67
C LEU A 53 -3.82 7.61 8.68
N GLY A 54 -2.80 8.43 8.40
CA GLY A 54 -2.40 9.53 9.27
C GLY A 54 -3.53 10.53 9.49
N ARG A 55 -4.25 10.90 8.42
CA ARG A 55 -5.40 11.80 8.52
C ARG A 55 -6.53 11.21 9.34
N LEU A 56 -6.81 9.93 9.16
CA LEU A 56 -7.85 9.24 9.93
C LEU A 56 -7.49 9.16 11.40
N GLU A 57 -6.22 8.90 11.72
CA GLU A 57 -5.74 8.88 13.10
C GLU A 57 -5.90 10.25 13.77
N GLU A 58 -5.60 11.33 13.05
CA GLU A 58 -5.82 12.69 13.53
C GLU A 58 -7.31 12.95 13.81
N GLN A 59 -8.18 12.55 12.90
CA GLN A 59 -9.62 12.71 13.08
C GLN A 59 -10.14 11.94 14.29
N VAL A 60 -9.67 10.71 14.46
CA VAL A 60 -10.03 9.90 15.64
C VAL A 60 -9.57 10.57 16.92
N GLY A 61 -8.36 11.13 16.92
CA GLY A 61 -7.82 11.87 18.06
C GLY A 61 -8.69 13.07 18.41
N GLU A 62 -9.12 13.84 17.42
CA GLU A 62 -10.02 14.98 17.59
C GLU A 62 -11.37 14.56 18.19
N TYR A 63 -11.95 13.48 17.69
CA TYR A 63 -13.20 12.94 18.21
C TYR A 63 -13.08 12.54 19.67
N ARG A 64 -11.99 11.87 20.04
CA ARG A 64 -11.74 11.45 21.41
C ARG A 64 -11.61 12.64 22.35
N GLN A 65 -10.94 13.71 21.91
CA GLN A 65 -10.84 14.95 22.70
C GLN A 65 -12.19 15.60 22.90
N ARG A 66 -13.02 15.66 21.86
CA ARG A 66 -14.39 16.20 21.96
C ARG A 66 -15.26 15.40 22.90
N ASP A 67 -15.18 14.06 22.80
CA ASP A 67 -15.93 13.18 23.70
C ASP A 67 -15.57 13.39 25.16
N ARG A 68 -14.28 13.53 25.45
CA ARG A 68 -13.81 13.81 26.82
C ARG A 68 -14.34 15.14 27.30
N ALA A 69 -14.24 16.18 26.50
CA ALA A 69 -14.71 17.51 26.84
C ALA A 69 -16.22 17.51 27.12
N LEU A 70 -17.00 16.84 26.28
CA LEU A 70 -18.44 16.71 26.46
C LEU A 70 -18.77 15.93 27.73
N THR A 71 -18.09 14.83 27.98
CA THR A 71 -18.29 14.01 29.17
C THR A 71 -17.99 14.80 30.43
N GLU A 72 -16.88 15.53 30.46
CA GLU A 72 -16.51 16.39 31.59
C GLU A 72 -17.54 17.49 31.83
N ALA A 73 -18.01 18.12 30.76
CA ALA A 73 -19.03 19.16 30.86
C ALA A 73 -20.34 18.61 31.43
N LEU A 74 -20.73 17.40 30.99
CA LEU A 74 -21.96 16.75 31.49
C LEU A 74 -21.83 16.35 32.95
N VAL A 75 -20.70 15.81 33.35
CA VAL A 75 -20.44 15.44 34.75
C VAL A 75 -20.48 16.69 35.64
N THR A 76 -19.79 17.75 35.24
CA THR A 76 -19.80 19.03 35.98
C THR A 76 -21.22 19.59 36.13
N ALA A 77 -22.01 19.55 35.07
CA ALA A 77 -23.41 20.02 35.11
C ALA A 77 -24.27 19.18 36.05
N GLN A 78 -24.00 17.87 36.15
CA GLN A 78 -24.76 16.97 37.03
C GLN A 78 -24.40 17.13 38.52
N GLU A 79 -23.20 17.59 38.82
CA GLU A 79 -22.73 17.78 40.18
C GLU A 79 -23.32 19.03 40.85
N VAL A 80 -23.92 19.89 40.07
CA VAL A 80 -24.58 21.10 40.58
C VAL A 80 -26.04 20.78 41.00
#